data_8e2d8e2e609e07a9459c6c08955c0cc0
#
_entry.id   8e2d8e2e609e07a9459c6c08955c0cc0
#
_cell.length_a   1.000
_cell.length_b   1.000
_cell.length_c   1.000
_cell.angle_alpha   90.00
_cell.angle_beta   90.00
_cell.angle_gamma   90.00
#
_symmetry.space_group_name_H-M   'P 1'
#
loop_
_entity.id
_entity.type
_entity.pdbx_description
1 polymer ?
#
loop_
_entity_poly.entity_id
_entity_poly.type
_entity_poly.pdbx_seq_one_letter_code
_entity_poly.pdbx_strand_id
1 'polypeptide(L)'
;MGFSTVPCNEFVEVLASKAPVPGGGGASALVGAIGTALGNMVGSLTVGKKKYADVEEEMYGLKAKADELQKELLHLIERDAEVFEPLSKAYGMPRETEEEKEEKARVMEIVLKDACSVPMEIMEKCCEAIDIIEVFAAKGSALAISDAGVGA
;
A
#
# COMPACT_ATOMS: atom_id res chain seq x y z
N MET A 1 0.57 2.01 -18.78
CA MET A 1 -0.56 2.39 -17.94
C MET A 1 -0.40 1.58 -16.67
N GLY A 2 -0.28 2.21 -15.53
CA GLY A 2 0.01 1.52 -14.27
C GLY A 2 -1.24 0.98 -13.60
N PHE A 3 -1.10 -0.02 -12.74
CA PHE A 3 -2.21 -0.64 -12.00
C PHE A 3 -2.96 0.34 -11.10
N SER A 4 -2.28 1.35 -10.57
CA SER A 4 -2.89 2.43 -9.77
C SER A 4 -3.81 3.36 -10.55
N THR A 5 -3.81 3.28 -11.88
CA THR A 5 -4.57 4.16 -12.78
C THR A 5 -5.67 3.45 -13.57
N VAL A 6 -5.80 2.13 -13.42
CA VAL A 6 -6.90 1.39 -14.04
C VAL A 6 -8.20 1.54 -13.24
N PRO A 7 -9.39 1.39 -13.85
CA PRO A 7 -10.64 1.33 -13.13
C PRO A 7 -10.64 0.22 -12.05
N CYS A 8 -11.30 0.46 -10.91
CA CYS A 8 -11.34 -0.51 -9.82
C CYS A 8 -11.84 -1.90 -10.24
N ASN A 9 -12.85 -1.96 -11.12
CA ASN A 9 -13.36 -3.24 -11.65
C ASN A 9 -12.29 -3.98 -12.45
N GLU A 10 -11.52 -3.29 -13.28
CA GLU A 10 -10.43 -3.88 -14.06
C GLU A 10 -9.31 -4.39 -13.14
N PHE A 11 -8.93 -3.62 -12.11
CA PHE A 11 -7.95 -4.07 -11.13
C PHE A 11 -8.39 -5.38 -10.46
N VAL A 12 -9.64 -5.45 -10.00
CA VAL A 12 -10.20 -6.64 -9.33
C VAL A 12 -10.29 -7.83 -10.28
N GLU A 13 -10.69 -7.63 -11.54
CA GLU A 13 -10.76 -8.67 -12.56
C GLU A 13 -9.37 -9.26 -12.86
N VAL A 14 -8.34 -8.41 -13.02
CA VAL A 14 -6.97 -8.87 -13.25
C VAL A 14 -6.43 -9.59 -12.04
N LEU A 15 -6.63 -9.06 -10.82
CA LEU A 15 -6.21 -9.69 -9.56
C LEU A 15 -6.83 -11.09 -9.38
N ALA A 16 -8.07 -11.29 -9.81
CA ALA A 16 -8.77 -12.57 -9.73
C ALA A 16 -8.37 -13.58 -10.84
N SER A 17 -7.52 -13.16 -11.78
CA SER A 17 -7.12 -13.96 -12.92
C SER A 17 -5.88 -14.84 -12.63
N LYS A 18 -5.30 -15.40 -13.69
CA LYS A 18 -4.00 -16.12 -13.65
C LYS A 18 -2.82 -15.19 -13.93
N ALA A 19 -3.04 -13.89 -14.06
CA ALA A 19 -1.96 -12.92 -14.26
C ALA A 19 -1.00 -12.95 -13.07
N PRO A 20 0.31 -12.89 -13.30
CA PRO A 20 1.30 -12.91 -12.22
C PRO A 20 1.27 -11.63 -11.36
N VAL A 21 0.77 -10.53 -11.92
CA VAL A 21 0.61 -9.21 -11.29
C VAL A 21 -0.69 -8.55 -11.77
N PRO A 22 -1.34 -7.70 -10.93
CA PRO A 22 -1.00 -7.43 -9.53
C PRO A 22 -1.23 -8.66 -8.66
N GLY A 23 -0.43 -8.79 -7.59
CA GLY A 23 -0.55 -9.84 -6.59
C GLY A 23 -1.02 -9.31 -5.25
N GLY A 24 -0.75 -10.09 -4.19
CA GLY A 24 -1.11 -9.74 -2.82
C GLY A 24 -0.48 -8.44 -2.32
N GLY A 25 0.76 -8.14 -2.73
CA GLY A 25 1.45 -6.89 -2.38
C GLY A 25 0.74 -5.68 -2.97
N GLY A 26 0.51 -5.68 -4.28
CA GLY A 26 -0.23 -4.59 -4.95
C GLY A 26 -1.64 -4.40 -4.38
N ALA A 27 -2.36 -5.51 -4.09
CA ALA A 27 -3.68 -5.44 -3.44
C ALA A 27 -3.61 -4.85 -2.03
N SER A 28 -2.62 -5.24 -1.22
CA SER A 28 -2.41 -4.70 0.14
C SER A 28 -2.08 -3.21 0.12
N ALA A 29 -1.25 -2.76 -0.82
CA ALA A 29 -0.93 -1.35 -1.01
C ALA A 29 -2.17 -0.52 -1.37
N LEU A 30 -3.04 -1.04 -2.25
CA LEU A 30 -4.31 -0.39 -2.59
C LEU A 30 -5.23 -0.28 -1.36
N VAL A 31 -5.37 -1.35 -0.58
CA VAL A 31 -6.18 -1.34 0.66
C VAL A 31 -5.61 -0.34 1.66
N GLY A 32 -4.30 -0.31 1.85
CA GLY A 32 -3.63 0.68 2.70
C GLY A 32 -3.88 2.12 2.26
N ALA A 33 -3.83 2.39 0.96
CA ALA A 33 -4.15 3.71 0.42
C ALA A 33 -5.61 4.12 0.66
N ILE A 34 -6.56 3.19 0.51
CA ILE A 34 -7.99 3.41 0.78
C ILE A 34 -8.21 3.67 2.28
N GLY A 35 -7.59 2.85 3.16
CA GLY A 35 -7.66 3.03 4.60
C GLY A 35 -7.13 4.41 5.03
N THR A 36 -5.97 4.80 4.51
CA THR A 36 -5.38 6.12 4.74
C THR A 36 -6.32 7.25 4.27
N ALA A 37 -6.97 7.09 3.12
CA ALA A 37 -7.93 8.07 2.58
C ALA A 37 -9.16 8.22 3.48
N LEU A 38 -9.66 7.13 4.07
CA LEU A 38 -10.76 7.18 5.05
C LEU A 38 -10.36 7.97 6.30
N GLY A 39 -9.16 7.74 6.83
CA GLY A 39 -8.63 8.54 7.93
C GLY A 39 -8.51 10.02 7.56
N ASN A 40 -7.97 10.33 6.39
CA ASN A 40 -7.83 11.70 5.87
C ASN A 40 -9.19 12.40 5.67
N MET A 41 -10.23 11.63 5.31
CA MET A 41 -11.58 12.15 5.25
C MET A 41 -12.06 12.65 6.62
N VAL A 42 -11.76 11.96 7.72
CA VAL A 42 -12.05 12.42 9.08
C VAL A 42 -11.38 13.77 9.36
N GLY A 43 -10.08 13.89 8.99
CA GLY A 43 -9.35 15.16 9.07
C GLY A 43 -10.05 16.28 8.27
N SER A 44 -10.47 15.98 7.03
CA SER A 44 -11.18 16.94 6.17
C SER A 44 -12.52 17.37 6.74
N LEU A 45 -13.21 16.49 7.45
CA LEU A 45 -14.47 16.79 8.14
C LEU A 45 -14.26 17.50 9.49
N THR A 46 -13.02 17.63 9.95
CA THR A 46 -12.66 18.27 11.21
C THR A 46 -12.25 19.72 11.02
N VAL A 47 -11.35 20.00 10.07
CA VAL A 47 -10.81 21.34 9.80
C VAL A 47 -11.87 22.35 9.40
N GLY A 48 -11.67 23.62 9.74
CA GLY A 48 -12.60 24.72 9.43
C GLY A 48 -13.83 24.77 10.34
N LYS A 49 -13.95 23.90 11.34
CA LYS A 49 -15.07 23.90 12.30
C LYS A 49 -14.65 24.53 13.62
N LYS A 50 -15.38 25.53 14.09
CA LYS A 50 -15.13 26.21 15.37
C LYS A 50 -14.97 25.25 16.56
N LYS A 51 -15.70 24.14 16.55
CA LYS A 51 -15.67 23.12 17.61
C LYS A 51 -14.28 22.45 17.75
N TYR A 52 -13.48 22.44 16.69
CA TYR A 52 -12.19 21.75 16.61
C TYR A 52 -11.02 22.72 16.36
N ALA A 53 -11.22 24.01 16.66
CA ALA A 53 -10.22 25.06 16.41
C ALA A 53 -8.92 24.83 17.18
N ASP A 54 -8.97 24.19 18.34
CA ASP A 54 -7.83 23.85 19.21
C ASP A 54 -6.91 22.76 18.62
N VAL A 55 -7.43 21.94 17.72
CA VAL A 55 -6.66 20.86 17.05
C VAL A 55 -6.47 21.11 15.55
N GLU A 56 -6.91 22.24 15.03
CA GLU A 56 -6.96 22.49 13.59
C GLU A 56 -5.57 22.44 12.92
N GLU A 57 -4.55 23.05 13.53
CA GLU A 57 -3.19 23.05 13.00
C GLU A 57 -2.60 21.61 12.96
N GLU A 58 -2.82 20.83 14.01
CA GLU A 58 -2.43 19.43 14.05
C GLU A 58 -3.13 18.64 12.95
N MET A 59 -4.42 18.86 12.75
CA MET A 59 -5.20 18.18 11.69
C MET A 59 -4.68 18.51 10.29
N TYR A 60 -4.31 19.76 10.00
CA TYR A 60 -3.68 20.09 8.71
C TYR A 60 -2.35 19.37 8.51
N GLY A 61 -1.51 19.29 9.54
CA GLY A 61 -0.26 18.55 9.50
C GLY A 61 -0.45 17.05 9.25
N LEU A 62 -1.42 16.43 9.90
CA LEU A 62 -1.77 15.01 9.71
C LEU A 62 -2.35 14.75 8.32
N LYS A 63 -3.21 15.65 7.83
CA LYS A 63 -3.75 15.55 6.47
C LYS A 63 -2.64 15.57 5.40
N ALA A 64 -1.67 16.47 5.54
CA ALA A 64 -0.55 16.55 4.61
C ALA A 64 0.27 15.23 4.61
N LYS A 65 0.51 14.65 5.79
CA LYS A 65 1.17 13.34 5.90
C LYS A 65 0.34 12.21 5.27
N ALA A 66 -0.97 12.21 5.52
CA ALA A 66 -1.87 11.21 4.95
C ALA A 66 -1.94 11.33 3.41
N ASP A 67 -1.96 12.54 2.85
CA ASP A 67 -1.92 12.78 1.41
C ASP A 67 -0.64 12.21 0.76
N GLU A 68 0.51 12.36 1.42
CA GLU A 68 1.76 11.79 0.94
C GLU A 68 1.77 10.28 1.04
N LEU A 69 1.36 9.74 2.18
CA LEU A 69 1.29 8.30 2.41
C LEU A 69 0.36 7.58 1.42
N GLN A 70 -0.77 8.20 1.06
CA GLN A 70 -1.65 7.67 0.01
C GLN A 70 -0.93 7.55 -1.34
N LYS A 71 -0.12 8.57 -1.72
CA LYS A 71 0.64 8.54 -2.98
C LYS A 71 1.73 7.48 -2.94
N GLU A 72 2.45 7.36 -1.82
CA GLU A 72 3.49 6.34 -1.64
C GLU A 72 2.88 4.94 -1.75
N LEU A 73 1.78 4.65 -1.07
CA LEU A 73 1.10 3.36 -1.15
C LEU A 73 0.59 3.06 -2.57
N LEU A 74 0.02 4.04 -3.28
CA LEU A 74 -0.37 3.85 -4.67
C LEU A 74 0.83 3.59 -5.59
N HIS A 75 1.99 4.22 -5.34
CA HIS A 75 3.21 3.95 -6.08
C HIS A 75 3.77 2.54 -5.80
N LEU A 76 3.62 2.04 -4.58
CA LEU A 76 4.05 0.70 -4.20
C LEU A 76 3.30 -0.41 -4.93
N ILE A 77 2.10 -0.15 -5.47
CA ILE A 77 1.38 -1.10 -6.34
C ILE A 77 2.23 -1.42 -7.58
N GLU A 78 2.81 -0.41 -8.20
CA GLU A 78 3.66 -0.56 -9.39
C GLU A 78 4.98 -1.23 -9.04
N ARG A 79 5.61 -0.79 -7.96
CA ARG A 79 6.89 -1.35 -7.52
C ARG A 79 6.79 -2.83 -7.16
N ASP A 80 5.69 -3.26 -6.52
CA ASP A 80 5.43 -4.67 -6.22
C ASP A 80 5.42 -5.52 -7.50
N ALA A 81 4.75 -5.03 -8.54
CA ALA A 81 4.74 -5.71 -9.84
C ALA A 81 6.12 -5.74 -10.50
N GLU A 82 6.87 -4.65 -10.44
CA GLU A 82 8.22 -4.53 -11.02
C GLU A 82 9.23 -5.49 -10.37
N VAL A 83 9.24 -5.58 -9.03
CA VAL A 83 10.18 -6.48 -8.33
C VAL A 83 9.78 -7.95 -8.44
N PHE A 84 8.50 -8.24 -8.70
CA PHE A 84 8.02 -9.60 -8.90
C PHE A 84 8.37 -10.17 -10.28
N GLU A 85 8.55 -9.34 -11.30
CA GLU A 85 8.84 -9.81 -12.67
C GLU A 85 10.14 -10.65 -12.75
N PRO A 86 11.30 -10.21 -12.20
CA PRO A 86 12.52 -11.02 -12.16
C PRO A 86 12.34 -12.34 -11.40
N LEU A 87 11.60 -12.34 -10.28
CA LEU A 87 11.29 -13.53 -9.51
C LEU A 87 10.45 -14.53 -10.32
N SER A 88 9.44 -14.05 -11.02
CA SER A 88 8.61 -14.86 -11.89
C SER A 88 9.44 -15.54 -12.99
N LYS A 89 10.39 -14.85 -13.60
CA LYS A 89 11.33 -15.40 -14.59
C LYS A 89 12.25 -16.45 -13.98
N ALA A 90 12.75 -16.20 -12.77
CA ALA A 90 13.66 -17.12 -12.07
C ALA A 90 12.99 -18.45 -11.72
N TYR A 91 11.68 -18.47 -11.43
CA TYR A 91 10.95 -19.74 -11.25
C TYR A 91 11.00 -20.64 -12.49
N GLY A 92 10.99 -20.05 -13.68
CA GLY A 92 11.06 -20.76 -14.97
C GLY A 92 12.47 -21.22 -15.39
N MET A 93 13.54 -20.88 -14.65
CA MET A 93 14.90 -21.30 -14.99
C MET A 93 15.07 -22.83 -14.95
N PRO A 94 15.90 -23.40 -15.85
CA PRO A 94 16.18 -24.83 -15.86
C PRO A 94 16.84 -25.29 -14.55
N ARG A 95 16.71 -26.60 -14.25
CA ARG A 95 17.24 -27.23 -13.03
C ARG A 95 17.60 -28.71 -13.24
N GLU A 96 18.02 -29.06 -14.44
CA GLU A 96 18.28 -30.48 -14.78
C GLU A 96 19.71 -30.90 -14.43
N THR A 97 20.68 -30.01 -14.62
CA THR A 97 22.07 -30.22 -14.24
C THR A 97 22.42 -29.59 -12.89
N GLU A 98 23.52 -29.99 -12.26
CA GLU A 98 23.98 -29.38 -10.99
C GLU A 98 24.36 -27.90 -11.19
N GLU A 99 25.00 -27.57 -12.31
CA GLU A 99 25.38 -26.19 -12.65
C GLU A 99 24.13 -25.31 -12.80
N GLU A 100 23.08 -25.81 -13.44
CA GLU A 100 21.78 -25.08 -13.56
C GLU A 100 21.12 -24.90 -12.22
N LYS A 101 21.16 -25.86 -11.32
CA LYS A 101 20.63 -25.76 -9.96
C LYS A 101 21.36 -24.71 -9.15
N GLU A 102 22.70 -24.70 -9.20
CA GLU A 102 23.54 -23.72 -8.50
C GLU A 102 23.27 -22.30 -9.02
N GLU A 103 23.22 -22.10 -10.34
CA GLU A 103 22.94 -20.81 -10.94
C GLU A 103 21.53 -20.33 -10.59
N LYS A 104 20.52 -21.22 -10.69
CA LYS A 104 19.16 -20.89 -10.28
C LYS A 104 19.09 -20.52 -8.80
N ALA A 105 19.76 -21.23 -7.91
CA ALA A 105 19.79 -20.94 -6.49
C ALA A 105 20.40 -19.55 -6.22
N ARG A 106 21.48 -19.20 -6.91
CA ARG A 106 22.14 -17.90 -6.81
C ARG A 106 21.23 -16.76 -7.27
N VAL A 107 20.58 -16.92 -8.42
CA VAL A 107 19.63 -15.92 -8.95
C VAL A 107 18.44 -15.81 -8.03
N MET A 108 17.85 -16.92 -7.58
CA MET A 108 16.70 -16.94 -6.67
C MET A 108 16.99 -16.21 -5.36
N GLU A 109 18.18 -16.35 -4.79
CA GLU A 109 18.55 -15.66 -3.55
C GLU A 109 18.49 -14.13 -3.71
N ILE A 110 18.95 -13.61 -4.84
CA ILE A 110 18.94 -12.18 -5.14
C ILE A 110 17.52 -11.69 -5.35
N VAL A 111 16.79 -12.30 -6.29
CA VAL A 111 15.46 -11.81 -6.68
C VAL A 111 14.41 -12.01 -5.58
N LEU A 112 14.57 -12.99 -4.69
CA LEU A 112 13.69 -13.17 -3.53
C LEU A 112 13.88 -12.04 -2.50
N LYS A 113 15.12 -11.61 -2.25
CA LYS A 113 15.40 -10.47 -1.36
C LYS A 113 14.80 -9.18 -1.91
N ASP A 114 14.98 -8.94 -3.21
CA ASP A 114 14.41 -7.77 -3.88
C ASP A 114 12.88 -7.79 -3.85
N ALA A 115 12.29 -8.94 -4.19
CA ALA A 115 10.84 -9.11 -4.18
C ALA A 115 10.23 -9.00 -2.76
N CYS A 116 10.98 -9.31 -1.71
CA CYS A 116 10.53 -9.17 -0.33
C CYS A 116 10.58 -7.72 0.17
N SER A 117 11.42 -6.86 -0.42
CA SER A 117 11.62 -5.48 0.04
C SER A 117 10.35 -4.63 -0.03
N VAL A 118 9.59 -4.77 -1.12
CA VAL A 118 8.39 -3.95 -1.34
C VAL A 118 7.23 -4.35 -0.42
N PRO A 119 6.88 -5.63 -0.21
CA PRO A 119 5.92 -6.02 0.81
C PRO A 119 6.27 -5.54 2.22
N MET A 120 7.55 -5.52 2.59
CA MET A 120 8.01 -4.97 3.87
C MET A 120 7.75 -3.47 3.95
N GLU A 121 8.07 -2.72 2.89
CA GLU A 121 7.81 -1.28 2.81
C GLU A 121 6.29 -0.97 2.87
N ILE A 122 5.45 -1.76 2.19
CA ILE A 122 3.99 -1.65 2.27
C ILE A 122 3.52 -1.82 3.72
N MET A 123 4.04 -2.82 4.42
CA MET A 123 3.69 -3.07 5.82
C MET A 123 4.09 -1.90 6.73
N GLU A 124 5.29 -1.33 6.55
CA GLU A 124 5.74 -0.14 7.28
C GLU A 124 4.81 1.05 7.02
N LYS A 125 4.44 1.29 5.75
CA LYS A 125 3.51 2.38 5.39
C LYS A 125 2.10 2.16 5.94
N CYS A 126 1.63 0.94 6.02
CA CYS A 126 0.36 0.62 6.69
C CYS A 126 0.42 0.88 8.20
N CYS A 127 1.54 0.61 8.87
CA CYS A 127 1.72 0.96 10.27
C CYS A 127 1.67 2.49 10.47
N GLU A 128 2.38 3.26 9.63
CA GLU A 128 2.31 4.72 9.64
C GLU A 128 0.87 5.24 9.43
N ALA A 129 0.11 4.60 8.54
CA ALA A 129 -1.29 4.94 8.29
C ALA A 129 -2.16 4.73 9.54
N ILE A 130 -2.01 3.59 10.22
CA ILE A 130 -2.74 3.27 11.45
C ILE A 130 -2.44 4.31 12.55
N ASP A 131 -1.17 4.68 12.73
CA ASP A 131 -0.77 5.71 13.72
C ASP A 131 -1.45 7.07 13.44
N ILE A 132 -1.51 7.47 12.18
CA ILE A 132 -2.20 8.71 11.76
C ILE A 132 -3.72 8.60 11.98
N ILE A 133 -4.31 7.46 11.62
CA ILE A 133 -5.76 7.21 11.75
C ILE A 133 -6.16 7.21 13.23
N GLU A 134 -5.33 6.68 14.12
CA GLU A 134 -5.58 6.74 15.57
C GLU A 134 -5.76 8.18 16.06
N VAL A 135 -4.92 9.11 15.62
CA VAL A 135 -5.03 10.51 16.00
C VAL A 135 -6.29 11.16 15.40
N PHE A 136 -6.61 10.85 14.13
CA PHE A 136 -7.86 11.30 13.53
C PHE A 136 -9.09 10.79 14.29
N ALA A 137 -9.09 9.53 14.72
CA ALA A 137 -10.16 8.95 15.52
C ALA A 137 -10.29 9.60 16.90
N ALA A 138 -9.17 9.87 17.57
CA ALA A 138 -9.15 10.44 18.92
C ALA A 138 -9.55 11.93 18.97
N LYS A 139 -9.15 12.72 17.97
CA LYS A 139 -9.25 14.19 18.01
C LYS A 139 -10.15 14.78 16.91
N GLY A 140 -10.47 14.00 15.89
CA GLY A 140 -11.23 14.44 14.73
C GLY A 140 -12.74 14.48 14.94
N SER A 141 -13.46 14.64 13.84
CA SER A 141 -14.92 14.75 13.86
C SER A 141 -15.59 13.47 14.35
N ALA A 142 -16.26 13.54 15.48
CA ALA A 142 -16.99 12.40 16.05
C ALA A 142 -18.07 11.81 15.10
N LEU A 143 -18.52 12.58 14.11
CA LEU A 143 -19.49 12.11 13.10
C LEU A 143 -18.91 11.07 12.14
N ALA A 144 -17.58 11.03 12.00
CA ALA A 144 -16.87 10.15 11.07
C ALA A 144 -15.91 9.18 11.79
N ILE A 145 -16.09 8.96 13.09
CA ILE A 145 -15.21 8.06 13.85
C ILE A 145 -15.30 6.61 13.37
N SER A 146 -16.46 6.18 12.87
CA SER A 146 -16.64 4.86 12.28
C SER A 146 -15.82 4.68 11.00
N ASP A 147 -15.64 5.74 10.20
CA ASP A 147 -14.83 5.70 8.99
C ASP A 147 -13.33 5.55 9.31
N ALA A 148 -12.86 6.19 10.40
CA ALA A 148 -11.52 5.94 10.92
C ALA A 148 -11.34 4.47 11.34
N GLY A 149 -12.32 3.88 12.03
CA GLY A 149 -12.29 2.48 12.44
C GLY A 149 -12.32 1.48 11.26
N VAL A 150 -12.93 1.83 10.13
CA VAL A 150 -12.89 1.04 8.90
C VAL A 150 -11.54 1.22 8.18
N GLY A 151 -10.93 2.40 8.27
CA GLY A 151 -9.65 2.71 7.63
C GLY A 151 -8.44 2.07 8.30
N ALA A 152 -8.54 1.79 9.59
CA ALA A 152 -7.49 1.11 10.35
C ALA A 152 -7.56 -0.41 10.16
#